data_d6756a2a767eab41abda9d523e433d4f
#
_entry.id   d6756a2a767eab41abda9d523e433d4f
#
_cell.length_a   1.000
_cell.length_b   1.000
_cell.length_c   1.000
_cell.angle_alpha   90.00
_cell.angle_beta   90.00
_cell.angle_gamma   90.00
#
_symmetry.space_group_name_H-M   'P 1'
#
loop_
_entity.id
_entity.type
_entity.pdbx_description
1 polymer ?
#
loop_
_entity_poly.entity_id
_entity_poly.type
_entity_poly.pdbx_seq_one_letter_code
_entity_poly.pdbx_strand_id
1 'polypeptide(L)'
;MKSGFVAILGRPNAGKSTLLNALTGEKVAIVSTKPQTTRNRITGVVEVPARKGVHPAAQIVFVDTPGVHKPGSHLDRRMLQEVYEALETRDLVLVLMDATRRVQLEAAVAPEAEERVPGAEERAEERVPQVSTLRPGISDPPSSNPKLERTNWASEDEFLFGLIRKLDCPVFLVLTKIDLVPKDHLLPLIDTLPRQFNFAQIIPVSARKRDGLDLLVRKIVEVLPTGERFYPKDQYTDQPQRFMVAELIRESILAETGEEVPYASAVVIEQFEEPPLAPPRKKNVPPARLPLTRIAAAIYCERDGQKAILIGKGGAKLKEIGTGARRQIESLLGTRVYLELHVIVESNWRESKSFVESLDWRNQLERLAGDRGSKE
;
A
#
# COMPACT_ATOMS: atom_id res chain seq x y z
N MET A 1 -18.52 18.45 16.64
CA MET A 1 -17.91 18.18 15.35
C MET A 1 -18.23 16.75 14.93
N LYS A 2 -17.85 16.34 13.72
CA LYS A 2 -17.90 14.93 13.31
C LYS A 2 -16.54 14.28 13.56
N SER A 3 -16.50 13.01 14.02
CA SER A 3 -15.25 12.27 14.12
C SER A 3 -15.50 10.77 14.03
N GLY A 4 -14.58 10.03 13.43
CA GLY A 4 -14.74 8.57 13.30
C GLY A 4 -13.60 7.90 12.55
N PHE A 5 -13.61 6.58 12.59
CA PHE A 5 -12.62 5.69 11.96
C PHE A 5 -13.11 5.20 10.60
N VAL A 6 -12.24 5.29 9.61
CA VAL A 6 -12.51 4.88 8.24
C VAL A 6 -11.48 3.85 7.80
N ALA A 7 -11.89 2.59 7.72
CA ALA A 7 -11.02 1.52 7.26
C ALA A 7 -10.90 1.54 5.72
N ILE A 8 -9.69 1.42 5.20
CA ILE A 8 -9.40 1.38 3.77
C ILE A 8 -9.05 -0.06 3.39
N LEU A 9 -9.95 -0.71 2.66
CA LEU A 9 -9.80 -2.07 2.17
C LEU A 9 -9.59 -2.09 0.66
N GLY A 10 -9.06 -3.17 0.18
CA GLY A 10 -8.93 -3.43 -1.26
C GLY A 10 -7.78 -4.38 -1.55
N ARG A 11 -7.72 -4.83 -2.77
CA ARG A 11 -6.68 -5.75 -3.24
C ARG A 11 -5.29 -5.11 -3.17
N PRO A 12 -4.21 -5.91 -3.26
CA PRO A 12 -2.89 -5.35 -3.50
C PRO A 12 -2.89 -4.43 -4.74
N ASN A 13 -2.17 -3.32 -4.65
CA ASN A 13 -2.04 -2.31 -5.71
C ASN A 13 -3.34 -1.56 -6.10
N ALA A 14 -4.41 -1.68 -5.34
CA ALA A 14 -5.63 -0.89 -5.53
C ALA A 14 -5.46 0.61 -5.22
N GLY A 15 -4.29 1.05 -4.76
CA GLY A 15 -4.00 2.46 -4.49
C GLY A 15 -4.31 2.94 -3.08
N LYS A 16 -4.46 2.03 -2.10
CA LYS A 16 -4.81 2.35 -0.69
C LYS A 16 -3.86 3.34 -0.04
N SER A 17 -2.57 3.02 0.03
CA SER A 17 -1.54 3.88 0.63
C SER A 17 -1.35 5.19 -0.14
N THR A 18 -1.54 5.18 -1.47
CA THR A 18 -1.53 6.39 -2.30
C THR A 18 -2.69 7.31 -1.94
N LEU A 19 -3.88 6.73 -1.75
CA LEU A 19 -5.06 7.48 -1.33
C LEU A 19 -4.87 8.07 0.07
N LEU A 20 -4.37 7.28 1.02
CA LEU A 20 -4.10 7.74 2.38
C LEU A 20 -3.15 8.95 2.38
N ASN A 21 -1.99 8.86 1.70
CA ASN A 21 -1.05 9.97 1.59
C ASN A 21 -1.67 11.21 0.91
N ALA A 22 -2.52 11.02 -0.10
CA ALA A 22 -3.19 12.11 -0.77
C ALA A 22 -4.23 12.82 0.12
N LEU A 23 -4.90 12.07 1.00
CA LEU A 23 -5.90 12.60 1.94
C LEU A 23 -5.23 13.31 3.13
N THR A 24 -4.18 12.74 3.70
CA THR A 24 -3.44 13.34 4.82
C THR A 24 -2.61 14.57 4.37
N GLY A 25 -2.21 14.61 3.10
CA GLY A 25 -1.26 15.61 2.61
C GLY A 25 0.21 15.34 2.98
N GLU A 26 0.45 14.28 3.76
CA GLU A 26 1.75 13.88 4.29
C GLU A 26 2.09 12.44 3.85
N LYS A 27 3.38 12.09 3.85
CA LYS A 27 3.82 10.73 3.55
C LYS A 27 3.76 9.87 4.81
N VAL A 28 2.60 9.29 5.11
CA VAL A 28 2.38 8.39 6.26
C VAL A 28 2.54 6.91 5.90
N ALA A 29 2.43 6.57 4.62
CA ALA A 29 2.58 5.21 4.12
C ALA A 29 3.54 5.15 2.94
N ILE A 30 4.27 4.05 2.82
CA ILE A 30 5.10 3.80 1.63
C ILE A 30 4.24 3.41 0.44
N VAL A 31 4.72 3.74 -0.76
CA VAL A 31 4.00 3.49 -2.01
C VAL A 31 4.88 2.72 -2.99
N SER A 32 4.36 1.64 -3.53
CA SER A 32 5.04 0.86 -4.58
C SER A 32 4.03 0.27 -5.57
N THR A 33 4.48 -0.02 -6.77
CA THR A 33 3.72 -0.79 -7.76
C THR A 33 3.70 -2.29 -7.44
N LYS A 34 4.53 -2.73 -6.49
CA LYS A 34 4.63 -4.15 -6.09
C LYS A 34 3.54 -4.49 -5.08
N PRO A 35 2.95 -5.70 -5.14
CA PRO A 35 2.00 -6.16 -4.12
C PRO A 35 2.65 -6.30 -2.74
N GLN A 36 1.83 -6.40 -1.69
CA GLN A 36 2.26 -6.48 -0.28
C GLN A 36 3.14 -5.30 0.17
N THR A 37 2.89 -4.10 -0.38
CA THR A 37 3.58 -2.87 0.03
C THR A 37 3.28 -2.56 1.50
N THR A 38 2.03 -2.59 1.92
CA THR A 38 1.59 -2.40 3.31
C THR A 38 1.49 -3.75 4.00
N ARG A 39 2.18 -3.94 5.12
CA ARG A 39 2.15 -5.18 5.93
C ARG A 39 1.51 -5.00 7.30
N ASN A 40 1.55 -3.80 7.85
CA ASN A 40 0.88 -3.41 9.08
C ASN A 40 -0.20 -2.40 8.76
N ARG A 41 -1.22 -2.27 9.60
CA ARG A 41 -2.17 -1.17 9.46
C ARG A 41 -1.46 0.16 9.74
N ILE A 42 -1.80 1.18 8.95
CA ILE A 42 -1.21 2.51 9.04
C ILE A 42 -2.33 3.51 9.29
N THR A 43 -2.20 4.29 10.35
CA THR A 43 -3.16 5.34 10.71
C THR A 43 -2.75 6.66 10.09
N GLY A 44 -3.71 7.30 9.43
CA GLY A 44 -3.59 8.68 8.95
C GLY A 44 -4.74 9.54 9.45
N VAL A 45 -4.42 10.64 10.11
CA VAL A 45 -5.40 11.56 10.69
C VAL A 45 -5.56 12.78 9.80
N VAL A 46 -6.81 13.12 9.49
CA VAL A 46 -7.15 14.26 8.63
C VAL A 46 -8.09 15.21 9.37
N GLU A 47 -7.66 16.44 9.59
CA GLU A 47 -8.50 17.52 10.07
C GLU A 47 -9.26 18.18 8.91
N VAL A 48 -10.56 18.16 8.96
CA VAL A 48 -11.44 18.79 7.97
C VAL A 48 -12.06 20.05 8.59
N PRO A 49 -11.66 21.26 8.18
CA PRO A 49 -12.25 22.49 8.68
C PRO A 49 -13.71 22.60 8.28
N ALA A 50 -14.53 23.23 9.12
CA ALA A 50 -15.92 23.48 8.77
C ALA A 50 -16.03 24.36 7.52
N ARG A 51 -16.91 23.99 6.59
CA ARG A 51 -17.26 24.79 5.41
C ARG A 51 -18.74 25.11 5.45
N LYS A 52 -19.05 26.41 5.64
CA LYS A 52 -20.44 26.88 5.79
C LYS A 52 -21.31 26.43 4.61
N GLY A 53 -22.43 25.80 4.92
CA GLY A 53 -23.38 25.28 3.91
C GLY A 53 -22.96 23.99 3.20
N VAL A 54 -21.79 23.41 3.55
CA VAL A 54 -21.28 22.17 2.91
C VAL A 54 -21.11 21.05 3.93
N HIS A 55 -20.32 21.25 4.98
CA HIS A 55 -20.09 20.24 6.04
C HIS A 55 -19.59 20.89 7.33
N PRO A 56 -19.83 20.28 8.51
CA PRO A 56 -19.25 20.69 9.78
C PRO A 56 -17.75 20.39 9.82
N ALA A 57 -17.05 20.89 10.84
CA ALA A 57 -15.70 20.46 11.15
C ALA A 57 -15.69 18.96 11.46
N ALA A 58 -14.64 18.25 11.02
CA ALA A 58 -14.50 16.83 11.28
C ALA A 58 -13.04 16.43 11.49
N GLN A 59 -12.82 15.34 12.24
CA GLN A 59 -11.56 14.60 12.25
C GLN A 59 -11.84 13.20 11.70
N ILE A 60 -11.13 12.82 10.65
CA ILE A 60 -11.26 11.51 10.03
C ILE A 60 -9.98 10.74 10.32
N VAL A 61 -10.12 9.58 10.96
CA VAL A 61 -9.02 8.67 11.23
C VAL A 61 -9.06 7.54 10.20
N PHE A 62 -8.25 7.65 9.18
CA PHE A 62 -8.10 6.62 8.17
C PHE A 62 -7.18 5.51 8.66
N VAL A 63 -7.56 4.26 8.41
CA VAL A 63 -6.74 3.08 8.71
C VAL A 63 -6.48 2.34 7.39
N ASP A 64 -5.28 2.53 6.81
CA ASP A 64 -4.81 1.77 5.64
C ASP A 64 -4.45 0.35 6.07
N THR A 65 -4.95 -0.63 5.34
CA THR A 65 -4.75 -2.04 5.64
C THR A 65 -3.86 -2.73 4.61
N PRO A 66 -3.22 -3.84 4.96
CA PRO A 66 -2.61 -4.72 3.96
C PRO A 66 -3.59 -5.09 2.84
N GLY A 67 -3.06 -5.39 1.66
CA GLY A 67 -3.88 -5.85 0.54
C GLY A 67 -4.60 -7.16 0.87
N VAL A 68 -5.91 -7.19 0.66
CA VAL A 68 -6.73 -8.38 0.93
C VAL A 68 -6.46 -9.44 -0.14
N HIS A 69 -5.96 -10.60 0.28
CA HIS A 69 -5.75 -11.80 -0.52
C HIS A 69 -5.84 -13.05 0.37
N LYS A 70 -5.96 -14.22 -0.24
CA LYS A 70 -5.98 -15.49 0.51
C LYS A 70 -4.61 -15.74 1.14
N PRO A 71 -4.53 -16.04 2.45
CA PRO A 71 -3.24 -16.21 3.13
C PRO A 71 -2.56 -17.51 2.72
N GLY A 72 -1.27 -17.44 2.36
CA GLY A 72 -0.41 -18.58 2.06
C GLY A 72 0.69 -18.82 3.09
N SER A 73 1.04 -17.83 3.91
CA SER A 73 2.13 -17.87 4.90
C SER A 73 1.67 -17.39 6.28
N HIS A 74 2.53 -17.51 7.30
CA HIS A 74 2.29 -16.88 8.61
C HIS A 74 2.26 -15.36 8.50
N LEU A 75 3.12 -14.78 7.68
CA LEU A 75 3.10 -13.35 7.40
C LEU A 75 1.74 -12.91 6.81
N ASP A 76 1.20 -13.65 5.82
CA ASP A 76 -0.09 -13.31 5.22
C ASP A 76 -1.24 -13.43 6.22
N ARG A 77 -1.20 -14.43 7.10
CA ARG A 77 -2.18 -14.57 8.20
C ARG A 77 -2.15 -13.40 9.16
N ARG A 78 -0.94 -12.92 9.49
CA ARG A 78 -0.78 -11.72 10.29
C ARG A 78 -1.30 -10.48 9.57
N MET A 79 -0.97 -10.30 8.28
CA MET A 79 -1.51 -9.20 7.47
C MET A 79 -3.05 -9.23 7.43
N LEU A 80 -3.65 -10.41 7.34
CA LEU A 80 -5.11 -10.55 7.39
C LEU A 80 -5.68 -10.21 8.79
N GLN A 81 -4.95 -10.52 9.85
CA GLN A 81 -5.32 -10.11 11.21
C GLN A 81 -5.36 -8.58 11.35
N GLU A 82 -4.40 -7.86 10.78
CA GLU A 82 -4.41 -6.38 10.75
C GLU A 82 -5.65 -5.83 10.01
N VAL A 83 -6.14 -6.55 8.98
CA VAL A 83 -7.40 -6.20 8.30
C VAL A 83 -8.60 -6.39 9.23
N TYR A 84 -8.69 -7.51 9.94
CA TYR A 84 -9.79 -7.74 10.89
C TYR A 84 -9.81 -6.70 12.01
N GLU A 85 -8.66 -6.41 12.61
CA GLU A 85 -8.55 -5.41 13.67
C GLU A 85 -8.95 -4.00 13.20
N ALA A 86 -8.61 -3.64 11.94
CA ALA A 86 -9.07 -2.38 11.34
C ALA A 86 -10.60 -2.35 11.14
N LEU A 87 -11.22 -3.53 10.96
CA LEU A 87 -12.65 -3.66 10.79
C LEU A 87 -13.43 -3.69 12.12
N GLU A 88 -12.79 -3.90 13.26
CA GLU A 88 -13.46 -3.89 14.58
C GLU A 88 -13.83 -2.48 15.05
N THR A 89 -13.03 -1.48 14.71
CA THR A 89 -13.15 -0.10 15.22
C THR A 89 -13.59 0.91 14.15
N ARG A 90 -14.31 0.47 13.10
CA ARG A 90 -14.71 1.32 11.97
C ARG A 90 -16.11 1.93 12.15
N ASP A 91 -16.29 3.16 11.66
CA ASP A 91 -17.57 3.79 11.41
C ASP A 91 -17.97 3.71 9.93
N LEU A 92 -16.99 3.57 9.05
CA LEU A 92 -17.14 3.49 7.60
C LEU A 92 -16.04 2.62 7.00
N VAL A 93 -16.34 1.92 5.93
CA VAL A 93 -15.35 1.18 5.13
C VAL A 93 -15.28 1.75 3.72
N LEU A 94 -14.07 2.04 3.26
CA LEU A 94 -13.77 2.33 1.85
C LEU A 94 -13.22 1.08 1.19
N VAL A 95 -13.93 0.56 0.21
CA VAL A 95 -13.44 -0.54 -0.64
C VAL A 95 -12.84 0.06 -1.90
N LEU A 96 -11.55 -0.10 -2.09
CA LEU A 96 -10.83 0.42 -3.25
C LEU A 96 -10.76 -0.63 -4.35
N MET A 97 -11.18 -0.23 -5.55
CA MET A 97 -11.06 -1.01 -6.78
C MET A 97 -10.31 -0.21 -7.85
N ASP A 98 -9.32 -0.85 -8.45
CA ASP A 98 -8.56 -0.29 -9.56
C ASP A 98 -9.41 -0.29 -10.84
N ALA A 99 -9.79 0.88 -11.32
CA ALA A 99 -10.63 1.04 -12.50
C ALA A 99 -9.96 0.50 -13.76
N THR A 100 -8.63 0.60 -13.89
CA THR A 100 -7.89 0.12 -15.07
C THR A 100 -8.04 -1.38 -15.26
N ARG A 101 -7.96 -2.13 -14.16
CA ARG A 101 -8.09 -3.59 -14.19
C ARG A 101 -9.53 -4.05 -14.38
N ARG A 102 -10.49 -3.31 -13.85
CA ARG A 102 -11.92 -3.62 -14.06
C ARG A 102 -12.33 -3.46 -15.52
N VAL A 103 -11.93 -2.38 -16.18
CA VAL A 103 -12.17 -2.17 -17.60
C VAL A 103 -11.56 -3.30 -18.43
N GLN A 104 -10.34 -3.73 -18.13
CA GLN A 104 -9.70 -4.85 -18.81
C GLN A 104 -10.46 -6.17 -18.63
N LEU A 105 -11.01 -6.43 -17.43
CA LEU A 105 -11.81 -7.63 -17.16
C LEU A 105 -13.15 -7.60 -17.91
N GLU A 106 -13.84 -6.47 -17.95
CA GLU A 106 -15.12 -6.33 -18.66
C GLU A 106 -14.94 -6.41 -20.18
N ALA A 107 -13.91 -5.75 -20.71
CA ALA A 107 -13.57 -5.87 -22.15
C ALA A 107 -13.26 -7.31 -22.56
N ALA A 108 -12.65 -8.07 -21.67
CA ALA A 108 -12.34 -9.49 -21.93
C ALA A 108 -13.55 -10.44 -21.71
N VAL A 109 -14.67 -9.95 -21.17
CA VAL A 109 -15.94 -10.70 -20.98
C VAL A 109 -16.94 -10.36 -22.08
N ALA A 110 -16.83 -9.20 -22.72
CA ALA A 110 -17.64 -8.87 -23.89
C ALA A 110 -17.42 -9.95 -24.96
N PRO A 111 -18.48 -10.67 -25.43
CA PRO A 111 -18.33 -11.57 -26.57
C PRO A 111 -17.80 -10.72 -27.73
N GLU A 112 -16.81 -11.27 -28.46
CA GLU A 112 -16.44 -10.71 -29.74
C GLU A 112 -17.74 -10.49 -30.53
N ALA A 113 -18.11 -9.24 -30.71
CA ALA A 113 -19.20 -8.90 -31.60
C ALA A 113 -18.79 -9.47 -32.95
N GLU A 114 -19.44 -10.58 -33.36
CA GLU A 114 -19.30 -11.15 -34.65
C GLU A 114 -19.40 -10.02 -35.67
N GLU A 115 -18.29 -9.64 -36.28
CA GLU A 115 -18.31 -8.99 -37.58
C GLU A 115 -18.97 -9.99 -38.54
N ARG A 116 -20.28 -9.94 -38.60
CA ARG A 116 -21.01 -10.52 -39.67
C ARG A 116 -20.71 -9.67 -40.91
N VAL A 117 -19.67 -10.06 -41.63
CA VAL A 117 -19.51 -9.71 -43.03
C VAL A 117 -20.54 -10.53 -43.79
N PRO A 118 -21.55 -9.92 -44.47
CA PRO A 118 -22.44 -10.66 -45.35
C PRO A 118 -21.71 -10.94 -46.65
N GLY A 119 -21.51 -12.22 -46.97
CA GLY A 119 -21.32 -12.70 -48.32
C GLY A 119 -19.91 -12.88 -48.81
N ALA A 120 -19.40 -14.11 -48.72
CA ALA A 120 -18.59 -14.72 -49.80
C ALA A 120 -18.69 -16.24 -49.66
N GLU A 121 -19.46 -16.82 -50.58
CA GLU A 121 -19.49 -18.25 -50.84
C GLU A 121 -18.18 -18.74 -51.45
N GLU A 122 -17.81 -19.95 -51.06
CA GLU A 122 -17.01 -20.96 -51.73
C GLU A 122 -15.74 -20.56 -52.48
N ARG A 123 -14.60 -21.05 -51.99
CA ARG A 123 -13.68 -21.92 -52.79
C ARG A 123 -12.69 -22.64 -51.87
N ALA A 124 -12.85 -23.95 -51.79
CA ALA A 124 -11.85 -24.88 -51.31
C ALA A 124 -10.64 -24.90 -52.27
N GLU A 125 -9.44 -24.64 -51.76
CA GLU A 125 -8.20 -25.09 -52.39
C GLU A 125 -7.19 -25.49 -51.30
N GLU A 126 -6.77 -26.75 -51.42
CA GLU A 126 -5.66 -27.37 -50.68
C GLU A 126 -4.38 -26.55 -50.77
N ARG A 127 -3.70 -26.34 -49.64
CA ARG A 127 -2.28 -25.99 -49.61
C ARG A 127 -1.51 -26.71 -48.51
N VAL A 128 -0.52 -27.44 -48.99
CA VAL A 128 0.57 -28.18 -48.39
C VAL A 128 1.36 -27.37 -47.35
N PRO A 129 1.88 -27.96 -46.25
CA PRO A 129 2.64 -27.26 -45.22
C PRO A 129 4.06 -26.94 -45.70
N GLN A 130 4.43 -25.68 -45.67
CA GLN A 130 5.83 -25.26 -45.78
C GLN A 130 6.52 -25.22 -44.40
N VAL A 131 7.57 -26.00 -44.30
CA VAL A 131 8.57 -25.98 -43.23
C VAL A 131 9.33 -24.66 -43.25
N SER A 132 9.28 -23.89 -42.18
CA SER A 132 10.10 -22.69 -42.00
C SER A 132 11.11 -22.87 -40.87
N THR A 133 12.32 -22.59 -41.26
CA THR A 133 13.61 -22.68 -40.55
C THR A 133 13.67 -21.92 -39.25
N LEU A 134 14.26 -22.57 -38.26
CA LEU A 134 14.69 -22.04 -36.95
C LEU A 134 15.60 -20.80 -37.07
N ARG A 135 15.23 -19.74 -36.32
CA ARG A 135 16.17 -18.72 -35.84
C ARG A 135 16.21 -18.79 -34.31
N PRO A 136 17.38 -18.81 -33.67
CA PRO A 136 17.49 -18.83 -32.22
C PRO A 136 17.47 -17.42 -31.63
N GLY A 137 16.75 -17.27 -30.52
CA GLY A 137 17.04 -16.31 -29.47
C GLY A 137 16.30 -14.98 -29.47
N ILE A 138 15.14 -14.96 -28.85
CA ILE A 138 14.69 -13.90 -27.91
C ILE A 138 13.65 -14.64 -27.04
N SER A 139 13.95 -14.82 -25.77
CA SER A 139 13.01 -15.38 -24.81
C SER A 139 11.94 -14.32 -24.48
N ASP A 140 10.74 -14.54 -24.92
CA ASP A 140 9.55 -13.79 -24.48
C ASP A 140 9.34 -14.00 -22.98
N PRO A 141 8.87 -12.97 -22.24
CA PRO A 141 8.48 -13.15 -20.85
C PRO A 141 7.33 -14.16 -20.75
N PRO A 142 7.21 -14.91 -19.63
CA PRO A 142 6.22 -15.97 -19.50
C PRO A 142 4.82 -15.40 -19.71
N SER A 143 4.15 -15.86 -20.74
CA SER A 143 2.76 -15.54 -21.04
C SER A 143 1.89 -16.06 -19.90
N SER A 144 1.41 -15.16 -19.03
CA SER A 144 0.39 -15.47 -18.06
C SER A 144 -0.87 -15.95 -18.78
N ASN A 145 -1.34 -17.13 -18.42
CA ASN A 145 -2.55 -17.70 -19.03
C ASN A 145 -3.76 -16.87 -18.56
N PRO A 146 -4.45 -16.12 -19.46
CA PRO A 146 -5.51 -15.19 -19.05
C PRO A 146 -6.70 -15.87 -18.37
N LYS A 147 -6.90 -17.18 -18.56
CA LYS A 147 -7.92 -17.96 -17.83
C LYS A 147 -7.54 -18.24 -16.37
N LEU A 148 -6.25 -18.48 -16.07
CA LEU A 148 -5.76 -18.70 -14.69
C LEU A 148 -5.81 -17.40 -13.88
N GLU A 149 -5.44 -16.27 -14.48
CA GLU A 149 -5.55 -14.96 -13.84
C GLU A 149 -7.00 -14.62 -13.51
N ARG A 150 -7.95 -14.88 -14.41
CA ARG A 150 -9.39 -14.67 -14.18
C ARG A 150 -9.92 -15.47 -12.98
N THR A 151 -9.54 -16.75 -12.87
CA THR A 151 -10.02 -17.62 -11.78
C THR A 151 -9.50 -17.14 -10.42
N ASN A 152 -8.25 -16.71 -10.36
CA ASN A 152 -7.67 -16.13 -9.15
C ASN A 152 -8.32 -14.78 -8.79
N TRP A 153 -8.63 -13.94 -9.80
CA TRP A 153 -9.27 -12.65 -9.60
C TRP A 153 -10.68 -12.78 -9.04
N ALA A 154 -11.52 -13.59 -9.63
CA ALA A 154 -12.88 -13.82 -9.13
C ALA A 154 -12.86 -14.33 -7.68
N SER A 155 -11.94 -15.23 -7.34
CA SER A 155 -11.84 -15.77 -5.99
C SER A 155 -11.33 -14.78 -4.94
N GLU A 156 -10.49 -13.79 -5.31
CA GLU A 156 -10.02 -12.75 -4.40
C GLU A 156 -11.07 -11.64 -4.19
N ASP A 157 -11.79 -11.27 -5.25
CA ASP A 157 -12.91 -10.34 -5.11
C ASP A 157 -14.03 -10.97 -4.27
N GLU A 158 -14.34 -12.24 -4.46
CA GLU A 158 -15.31 -12.95 -3.63
C GLU A 158 -14.88 -13.00 -2.17
N PHE A 159 -13.59 -13.20 -1.90
CA PHE A 159 -13.05 -13.13 -0.54
C PHE A 159 -13.22 -11.73 0.07
N LEU A 160 -12.90 -10.68 -0.68
CA LEU A 160 -13.11 -9.28 -0.26
C LEU A 160 -14.60 -8.99 0.01
N PHE A 161 -15.49 -9.39 -0.93
CA PHE A 161 -16.92 -9.25 -0.74
C PHE A 161 -17.43 -10.07 0.44
N GLY A 162 -16.88 -11.26 0.68
CA GLY A 162 -17.20 -12.09 1.85
C GLY A 162 -16.87 -11.40 3.17
N LEU A 163 -15.83 -10.59 3.22
CA LEU A 163 -15.48 -9.78 4.40
C LEU A 163 -16.50 -8.65 4.62
N ILE A 164 -16.80 -7.87 3.57
CA ILE A 164 -17.65 -6.69 3.72
C ILE A 164 -19.13 -7.00 3.89
N ARG A 165 -19.62 -8.16 3.43
CA ARG A 165 -21.00 -8.60 3.64
C ARG A 165 -21.38 -8.86 5.11
N LYS A 166 -20.39 -9.04 5.97
CA LYS A 166 -20.58 -9.27 7.42
C LYS A 166 -20.57 -7.95 8.23
N LEU A 167 -20.37 -6.81 7.57
CA LEU A 167 -20.25 -5.53 8.24
C LEU A 167 -21.62 -4.89 8.46
N ASP A 168 -21.75 -4.22 9.59
CA ASP A 168 -22.92 -3.47 10.04
C ASP A 168 -22.78 -1.95 9.87
N CYS A 169 -21.74 -1.51 9.14
CA CYS A 169 -21.47 -0.11 8.85
C CYS A 169 -21.61 0.20 7.36
N PRO A 170 -21.78 1.48 6.97
CA PRO A 170 -21.79 1.86 5.56
C PRO A 170 -20.48 1.48 4.87
N VAL A 171 -20.59 1.05 3.60
CA VAL A 171 -19.46 0.70 2.75
C VAL A 171 -19.51 1.58 1.51
N PHE A 172 -18.43 2.33 1.25
CA PHE A 172 -18.27 3.11 0.04
C PHE A 172 -17.34 2.36 -0.92
N LEU A 173 -17.68 2.34 -2.18
CA LEU A 173 -16.80 1.90 -3.24
C LEU A 173 -16.02 3.10 -3.79
N VAL A 174 -14.70 3.01 -3.80
CA VAL A 174 -13.81 4.01 -4.38
C VAL A 174 -13.14 3.43 -5.62
N LEU A 175 -13.55 3.90 -6.79
CA LEU A 175 -12.90 3.54 -8.06
C LEU A 175 -11.64 4.37 -8.20
N THR A 176 -10.48 3.73 -8.08
CA THR A 176 -9.17 4.39 -8.10
C THR A 176 -8.56 4.41 -9.50
N LYS A 177 -7.52 5.26 -9.68
CA LYS A 177 -6.74 5.40 -10.93
C LYS A 177 -7.59 5.78 -12.15
N ILE A 178 -8.65 6.56 -11.94
CA ILE A 178 -9.54 7.02 -13.02
C ILE A 178 -8.81 7.90 -14.05
N ASP A 179 -7.67 8.48 -13.69
CA ASP A 179 -6.79 9.23 -14.60
C ASP A 179 -6.14 8.39 -15.68
N LEU A 180 -6.18 7.06 -15.55
CA LEU A 180 -5.64 6.09 -16.51
C LEU A 180 -6.73 5.39 -17.34
N VAL A 181 -8.00 5.76 -17.16
CA VAL A 181 -9.15 5.16 -17.85
C VAL A 181 -9.94 6.22 -18.60
N PRO A 182 -10.32 5.99 -19.86
CA PRO A 182 -11.25 6.86 -20.58
C PRO A 182 -12.58 7.00 -19.80
N LYS A 183 -13.14 8.21 -19.76
CA LYS A 183 -14.37 8.48 -18.97
C LYS A 183 -15.55 7.62 -19.40
N ASP A 184 -15.65 7.31 -20.70
CA ASP A 184 -16.73 6.50 -21.26
C ASP A 184 -16.75 5.06 -20.73
N HIS A 185 -15.60 4.55 -20.27
CA HIS A 185 -15.49 3.23 -19.68
C HIS A 185 -15.82 3.21 -18.17
N LEU A 186 -15.89 4.37 -17.51
CA LEU A 186 -16.21 4.44 -16.08
C LEU A 186 -17.72 4.27 -15.80
N LEU A 187 -18.58 4.77 -16.69
CA LEU A 187 -20.04 4.69 -16.53
C LEU A 187 -20.54 3.24 -16.47
N PRO A 188 -20.16 2.34 -17.41
CA PRO A 188 -20.54 0.93 -17.33
C PRO A 188 -20.09 0.26 -16.02
N LEU A 189 -18.88 0.57 -15.51
CA LEU A 189 -18.41 0.06 -14.24
C LEU A 189 -19.30 0.49 -13.07
N ILE A 190 -19.70 1.75 -13.05
CA ILE A 190 -20.58 2.31 -11.99
C ILE A 190 -21.94 1.63 -12.01
N ASP A 191 -22.46 1.24 -13.18
CA ASP A 191 -23.76 0.58 -13.34
C ASP A 191 -23.71 -0.93 -12.98
N THR A 192 -22.60 -1.60 -13.19
CA THR A 192 -22.48 -3.05 -12.95
C THR A 192 -22.12 -3.42 -11.52
N LEU A 193 -21.30 -2.61 -10.85
CA LEU A 193 -20.79 -2.90 -9.50
C LEU A 193 -21.85 -2.95 -8.39
N PRO A 194 -22.92 -2.14 -8.41
CA PRO A 194 -24.02 -2.23 -7.44
C PRO A 194 -24.72 -3.59 -7.42
N ARG A 195 -24.66 -4.34 -8.52
CA ARG A 195 -25.24 -5.70 -8.60
C ARG A 195 -24.50 -6.72 -7.75
N GLN A 196 -23.23 -6.45 -7.41
CA GLN A 196 -22.39 -7.34 -6.61
C GLN A 196 -22.51 -7.08 -5.11
N PHE A 197 -22.72 -5.82 -4.72
CA PHE A 197 -22.87 -5.40 -3.34
C PHE A 197 -23.61 -4.05 -3.27
N ASN A 198 -24.43 -3.85 -2.22
CA ASN A 198 -25.15 -2.61 -1.99
C ASN A 198 -24.23 -1.55 -1.34
N PHE A 199 -23.44 -0.86 -2.18
CA PHE A 199 -22.60 0.23 -1.71
C PHE A 199 -23.41 1.47 -1.37
N ALA A 200 -23.15 2.09 -0.21
CA ALA A 200 -23.80 3.34 0.18
C ALA A 200 -23.41 4.51 -0.76
N GLN A 201 -22.20 4.50 -1.32
CA GLN A 201 -21.74 5.45 -2.32
C GLN A 201 -20.74 4.76 -3.27
N ILE A 202 -20.68 5.24 -4.51
CA ILE A 202 -19.62 4.88 -5.48
C ILE A 202 -18.96 6.18 -5.92
N ILE A 203 -17.65 6.30 -5.65
CA ILE A 203 -16.92 7.55 -5.85
C ILE A 203 -15.67 7.29 -6.68
N PRO A 204 -15.62 7.80 -7.93
CA PRO A 204 -14.42 7.76 -8.75
C PRO A 204 -13.36 8.73 -8.21
N VAL A 205 -12.09 8.28 -8.12
CA VAL A 205 -10.99 9.05 -7.54
C VAL A 205 -9.69 8.84 -8.29
N SER A 206 -8.95 9.92 -8.52
CA SER A 206 -7.53 9.88 -8.82
C SER A 206 -6.73 10.50 -7.67
N ALA A 207 -6.11 9.68 -6.84
CA ALA A 207 -5.25 10.16 -5.75
C ALA A 207 -4.05 10.96 -6.27
N ARG A 208 -3.48 10.58 -7.42
CA ARG A 208 -2.34 11.28 -8.05
C ARG A 208 -2.71 12.66 -8.59
N LYS A 209 -3.89 12.81 -9.20
CA LYS A 209 -4.39 14.07 -9.74
C LYS A 209 -5.20 14.86 -8.72
N ARG A 210 -5.42 14.31 -7.52
CA ARG A 210 -6.29 14.85 -6.46
C ARG A 210 -7.75 15.07 -6.93
N ASP A 211 -8.17 14.34 -7.96
CA ASP A 211 -9.53 14.39 -8.49
C ASP A 211 -10.45 13.50 -7.66
N GLY A 212 -11.66 13.99 -7.34
CA GLY A 212 -12.67 13.28 -6.55
C GLY A 212 -12.40 13.25 -5.04
N LEU A 213 -11.22 13.73 -4.53
CA LEU A 213 -10.89 13.67 -3.09
C LEU A 213 -11.83 14.54 -2.24
N ASP A 214 -12.16 15.75 -2.68
CA ASP A 214 -13.05 16.65 -1.95
C ASP A 214 -14.48 16.08 -1.84
N LEU A 215 -14.94 15.43 -2.90
CA LEU A 215 -16.23 14.72 -2.90
C LEU A 215 -16.18 13.55 -1.92
N LEU A 216 -15.11 12.74 -1.95
CA LEU A 216 -14.93 11.61 -1.04
C LEU A 216 -14.94 12.08 0.42
N VAL A 217 -14.14 13.09 0.78
CA VAL A 217 -14.07 13.64 2.14
C VAL A 217 -15.45 14.17 2.58
N ARG A 218 -16.15 14.91 1.74
CA ARG A 218 -17.50 15.42 2.04
C ARG A 218 -18.46 14.27 2.34
N LYS A 219 -18.48 13.22 1.49
CA LYS A 219 -19.35 12.06 1.67
C LYS A 219 -19.02 11.26 2.92
N ILE A 220 -17.76 11.16 3.28
CA ILE A 220 -17.32 10.58 4.55
C ILE A 220 -17.88 11.39 5.72
N VAL A 221 -17.68 12.71 5.74
CA VAL A 221 -18.14 13.57 6.83
C VAL A 221 -19.66 13.51 7.00
N GLU A 222 -20.45 13.34 5.92
CA GLU A 222 -21.91 13.19 5.98
C GLU A 222 -22.32 12.00 6.87
N VAL A 223 -21.60 10.87 6.82
CA VAL A 223 -21.97 9.62 7.51
C VAL A 223 -21.29 9.42 8.87
N LEU A 224 -20.19 10.12 9.13
CA LEU A 224 -19.49 9.98 10.42
C LEU A 224 -20.35 10.41 11.61
N PRO A 225 -20.19 9.78 12.78
CA PRO A 225 -20.87 10.17 14.01
C PRO A 225 -20.45 11.55 14.51
N THR A 226 -21.24 12.12 15.40
CA THR A 226 -20.84 13.31 16.18
C THR A 226 -19.98 12.85 17.35
N GLY A 227 -18.82 13.48 17.52
CA GLY A 227 -17.86 13.09 18.57
C GLY A 227 -16.78 14.14 18.76
N GLU A 228 -15.90 13.86 19.71
CA GLU A 228 -14.68 14.62 19.98
C GLU A 228 -13.53 14.13 19.12
N ARG A 229 -12.40 14.83 19.14
CA ARG A 229 -11.17 14.38 18.47
C ARG A 229 -10.57 13.17 19.17
N PHE A 230 -10.12 12.21 18.39
CA PHE A 230 -9.34 11.07 18.87
C PHE A 230 -7.85 11.41 19.01
N TYR A 231 -7.36 12.36 18.19
CA TYR A 231 -5.97 12.77 18.13
C TYR A 231 -5.83 14.29 18.23
N PRO A 232 -4.70 14.81 18.75
CA PRO A 232 -4.38 16.23 18.68
C PRO A 232 -4.48 16.78 17.25
N LYS A 233 -4.80 18.06 17.13
CA LYS A 233 -5.09 18.69 15.83
C LYS A 233 -3.92 18.62 14.84
N ASP A 234 -2.69 18.69 15.35
CA ASP A 234 -1.48 18.73 14.52
C ASP A 234 -0.87 17.34 14.31
N GLN A 235 -1.52 16.29 14.81
CA GLN A 235 -1.07 14.93 14.63
C GLN A 235 -1.69 14.31 13.38
N TYR A 236 -0.86 13.91 12.42
CA TYR A 236 -1.30 13.29 11.15
C TYR A 236 -1.12 11.78 11.12
N THR A 237 -0.44 11.17 12.11
CA THR A 237 -0.27 9.72 12.28
C THR A 237 0.08 9.37 13.72
N ASP A 238 -0.19 8.14 14.13
CA ASP A 238 0.25 7.56 15.41
C ASP A 238 1.50 6.68 15.27
N GLN A 239 2.05 6.59 14.05
CA GLN A 239 3.18 5.72 13.77
C GLN A 239 4.47 6.27 14.38
N PRO A 240 5.25 5.46 15.13
CA PRO A 240 6.55 5.89 15.64
C PRO A 240 7.53 6.19 14.49
N GLN A 241 8.40 7.17 14.70
CA GLN A 241 9.44 7.50 13.71
C GLN A 241 10.29 6.28 13.33
N ARG A 242 10.61 5.43 14.30
CA ARG A 242 11.38 4.20 14.10
C ARG A 242 10.69 3.25 13.10
N PHE A 243 9.38 3.09 13.18
CA PHE A 243 8.59 2.32 12.22
C PHE A 243 8.61 2.96 10.83
N MET A 244 8.37 4.28 10.77
CA MET A 244 8.40 5.02 9.50
C MET A 244 9.74 4.88 8.79
N VAL A 245 10.85 4.94 9.54
CA VAL A 245 12.21 4.73 9.02
C VAL A 245 12.40 3.33 8.44
N ALA A 246 11.95 2.28 9.15
CA ALA A 246 11.99 0.91 8.66
C ALA A 246 11.22 0.77 7.32
N GLU A 247 10.04 1.38 7.25
CA GLU A 247 9.21 1.37 6.04
C GLU A 247 9.87 2.14 4.88
N LEU A 248 10.53 3.27 5.11
CA LEU A 248 11.26 4.00 4.08
C LEU A 248 12.46 3.22 3.53
N ILE A 249 13.15 2.46 4.38
CA ILE A 249 14.20 1.53 3.92
C ILE A 249 13.57 0.42 3.08
N ARG A 250 12.44 -0.14 3.51
CA ARG A 250 11.71 -1.18 2.77
C ARG A 250 11.17 -0.65 1.42
N GLU A 251 10.70 0.59 1.35
CA GLU A 251 10.30 1.23 0.08
C GLU A 251 11.49 1.29 -0.90
N SER A 252 12.68 1.64 -0.40
CA SER A 252 13.89 1.67 -1.23
C SER A 252 14.28 0.28 -1.72
N ILE A 253 14.11 -0.78 -0.90
CA ILE A 253 14.29 -2.16 -1.35
C ILE A 253 13.27 -2.50 -2.44
N LEU A 254 11.99 -2.15 -2.25
CA LEU A 254 10.93 -2.36 -3.24
C LEU A 254 11.24 -1.66 -4.58
N ALA A 255 11.83 -0.46 -4.55
CA ALA A 255 12.19 0.29 -5.74
C ALA A 255 13.39 -0.32 -6.49
N GLU A 256 14.40 -0.75 -5.75
CA GLU A 256 15.71 -1.11 -6.29
C GLU A 256 15.87 -2.61 -6.60
N THR A 257 14.96 -3.47 -6.17
CA THR A 257 15.02 -4.92 -6.39
C THR A 257 13.80 -5.42 -7.17
N GLY A 258 13.95 -6.54 -7.88
CA GLY A 258 12.88 -7.17 -8.67
C GLY A 258 12.44 -8.52 -8.12
N GLU A 259 11.55 -9.17 -8.84
CA GLU A 259 11.09 -10.54 -8.64
C GLU A 259 10.62 -10.83 -7.20
N GLU A 260 11.12 -11.87 -6.57
CA GLU A 260 10.72 -12.31 -5.23
C GLU A 260 11.44 -11.59 -4.07
N VAL A 261 12.57 -10.91 -4.31
CA VAL A 261 13.36 -10.27 -3.23
C VAL A 261 12.56 -9.27 -2.40
N PRO A 262 11.71 -8.41 -2.98
CA PRO A 262 10.85 -7.49 -2.24
C PRO A 262 9.93 -8.18 -1.24
N TYR A 263 9.40 -9.35 -1.59
CA TYR A 263 8.44 -10.09 -0.76
C TYR A 263 9.12 -10.87 0.35
N ALA A 264 10.35 -11.32 0.10
CA ALA A 264 11.17 -12.08 1.02
C ALA A 264 12.05 -11.23 1.94
N SER A 265 11.95 -9.89 1.87
CA SER A 265 12.73 -8.98 2.70
C SER A 265 11.93 -8.38 3.84
N ALA A 266 12.56 -8.25 5.02
CA ALA A 266 12.05 -7.50 6.16
C ALA A 266 13.13 -6.54 6.68
N VAL A 267 12.72 -5.45 7.34
CA VAL A 267 13.63 -4.46 7.89
C VAL A 267 13.37 -4.30 9.38
N VAL A 268 14.42 -4.40 10.18
CA VAL A 268 14.40 -4.17 11.62
C VAL A 268 15.40 -3.06 11.96
N ILE A 269 14.95 -2.04 12.66
CA ILE A 269 15.83 -1.00 13.17
C ILE A 269 16.46 -1.51 14.46
N GLU A 270 17.76 -1.70 14.48
CA GLU A 270 18.52 -2.17 15.64
C GLU A 270 18.90 -0.99 16.54
N GLN A 271 19.41 0.08 15.95
CA GLN A 271 19.84 1.28 16.65
C GLN A 271 19.15 2.52 16.08
N PHE A 272 18.67 3.38 16.94
CA PHE A 272 18.07 4.67 16.60
C PHE A 272 18.46 5.69 17.67
N GLU A 273 19.48 6.49 17.36
CA GLU A 273 20.01 7.51 18.27
C GLU A 273 19.63 8.89 17.74
N GLU A 274 18.74 9.53 18.45
CA GLU A 274 18.38 10.92 18.19
C GLU A 274 19.48 11.86 18.69
N PRO A 275 19.72 12.97 18.00
CA PRO A 275 20.63 13.98 18.50
C PRO A 275 20.08 14.59 19.80
N PRO A 276 20.93 14.99 20.75
CA PRO A 276 20.49 15.68 21.94
C PRO A 276 19.73 16.94 21.55
N LEU A 277 18.67 17.28 22.32
CA LEU A 277 17.89 18.49 22.14
C LEU A 277 18.80 19.71 22.07
N ALA A 278 18.77 20.44 20.97
CA ALA A 278 19.57 21.64 20.82
C ALA A 278 19.15 22.67 21.87
N PRO A 279 20.09 23.29 22.59
CA PRO A 279 19.77 24.37 23.52
C PRO A 279 19.08 25.52 22.80
N PRO A 280 18.20 26.30 23.48
CA PRO A 280 17.47 27.40 22.87
C PRO A 280 18.44 28.39 22.21
N ARG A 281 18.19 28.69 20.92
CA ARG A 281 19.07 29.51 20.09
C ARG A 281 19.12 30.96 20.59
N LYS A 282 20.34 31.48 20.80
CA LYS A 282 20.55 32.91 20.96
C LYS A 282 20.28 33.60 19.61
N LYS A 283 19.57 34.75 19.61
CA LYS A 283 19.35 35.59 18.44
C LYS A 283 20.72 36.00 17.89
N ASN A 284 20.96 35.88 16.58
CA ASN A 284 22.18 36.28 15.81
C ASN A 284 23.30 35.21 15.74
N VAL A 285 23.04 33.92 15.91
CA VAL A 285 24.03 32.90 15.59
C VAL A 285 23.69 32.27 14.23
N PRO A 286 24.66 32.11 13.29
CA PRO A 286 24.43 31.45 12.01
C PRO A 286 23.84 30.05 12.20
N PRO A 287 23.06 29.55 11.22
CA PRO A 287 22.44 28.24 11.36
C PRO A 287 23.52 27.17 11.60
N ALA A 288 23.48 26.56 12.77
CA ALA A 288 24.33 25.40 13.04
C ALA A 288 24.03 24.30 12.01
N ARG A 289 25.02 23.46 11.70
CA ARG A 289 24.79 22.26 10.89
C ARG A 289 23.63 21.47 11.49
N LEU A 290 22.74 20.95 10.63
CA LEU A 290 21.65 20.10 11.08
C LEU A 290 22.19 18.97 12.00
N PRO A 291 21.50 18.66 13.08
CA PRO A 291 21.91 17.60 14.00
C PRO A 291 21.96 16.25 13.27
N LEU A 292 22.72 15.31 13.79
CA LEU A 292 22.95 14.00 13.20
C LEU A 292 22.22 12.92 13.97
N THR A 293 21.28 12.23 13.30
CA THR A 293 20.65 11.01 13.79
C THR A 293 21.45 9.80 13.29
N ARG A 294 21.75 8.83 14.16
CA ARG A 294 22.40 7.58 13.82
C ARG A 294 21.41 6.43 13.81
N ILE A 295 21.39 5.68 12.71
CA ILE A 295 20.46 4.57 12.49
C ILE A 295 21.22 3.38 11.97
N ALA A 296 21.08 2.24 12.66
CA ALA A 296 21.53 0.94 12.17
C ALA A 296 20.30 0.05 11.94
N ALA A 297 20.26 -0.61 10.77
CA ALA A 297 19.13 -1.46 10.40
C ALA A 297 19.60 -2.77 9.74
N ALA A 298 18.98 -3.87 10.14
CA ALA A 298 19.12 -5.17 9.52
C ALA A 298 18.05 -5.36 8.43
N ILE A 299 18.48 -5.79 7.26
CA ILE A 299 17.63 -6.26 6.17
C ILE A 299 17.67 -7.79 6.18
N TYR A 300 16.55 -8.42 6.55
CA TYR A 300 16.42 -9.86 6.54
C TYR A 300 15.96 -10.35 5.17
N CYS A 301 16.49 -11.50 4.73
CA CYS A 301 16.05 -12.22 3.54
C CYS A 301 16.08 -13.74 3.81
N GLU A 302 15.46 -14.55 2.95
CA GLU A 302 15.31 -15.99 3.21
C GLU A 302 16.47 -16.85 2.68
N ARG A 303 17.22 -16.34 1.68
CA ARG A 303 18.23 -17.15 0.96
C ARG A 303 19.47 -16.33 0.63
N ASP A 304 20.63 -17.01 0.55
CA ASP A 304 21.91 -16.38 0.18
C ASP A 304 21.87 -15.71 -1.20
N GLY A 305 21.14 -16.28 -2.17
CA GLY A 305 20.93 -15.67 -3.48
C GLY A 305 20.26 -14.30 -3.38
N GLN A 306 19.25 -14.16 -2.51
CA GLN A 306 18.56 -12.89 -2.26
C GLN A 306 19.49 -11.89 -1.55
N LYS A 307 20.31 -12.37 -0.60
CA LYS A 307 21.36 -11.56 0.05
C LYS A 307 22.34 -11.02 -0.98
N ALA A 308 22.80 -11.86 -1.92
CA ALA A 308 23.70 -11.44 -2.99
C ALA A 308 23.07 -10.36 -3.88
N ILE A 309 21.79 -10.47 -4.21
CA ILE A 309 21.04 -9.45 -4.98
C ILE A 309 20.92 -8.13 -4.19
N LEU A 310 20.58 -8.19 -2.90
CA LEU A 310 20.46 -7.01 -2.03
C LEU A 310 21.78 -6.26 -1.85
N ILE A 311 22.89 -6.98 -1.74
CA ILE A 311 24.22 -6.38 -1.62
C ILE A 311 24.69 -5.87 -2.99
N GLY A 312 24.54 -6.67 -4.03
CA GLY A 312 25.01 -6.38 -5.37
C GLY A 312 26.54 -6.45 -5.49
N LYS A 313 27.06 -6.28 -6.71
CA LYS A 313 28.50 -6.34 -6.98
C LYS A 313 29.25 -5.25 -6.20
N GLY A 314 30.15 -5.66 -5.31
CA GLY A 314 30.93 -4.74 -4.48
C GLY A 314 30.08 -3.84 -3.54
N GLY A 315 28.85 -4.26 -3.18
CA GLY A 315 27.97 -3.48 -2.32
C GLY A 315 27.18 -2.36 -3.03
N ALA A 316 27.23 -2.30 -4.36
CA ALA A 316 26.62 -1.21 -5.14
C ALA A 316 25.10 -1.10 -4.91
N LYS A 317 24.38 -2.24 -4.92
CA LYS A 317 22.93 -2.23 -4.75
C LYS A 317 22.50 -1.81 -3.34
N LEU A 318 23.21 -2.30 -2.31
CA LEU A 318 22.96 -1.89 -0.92
C LEU A 318 23.23 -0.39 -0.72
N LYS A 319 24.23 0.16 -1.40
CA LYS A 319 24.53 1.60 -1.40
C LYS A 319 23.42 2.42 -2.08
N GLU A 320 22.85 1.94 -3.20
CA GLU A 320 21.71 2.58 -3.86
C GLU A 320 20.50 2.61 -2.94
N ILE A 321 20.13 1.46 -2.35
CA ILE A 321 19.04 1.33 -1.36
C ILE A 321 19.27 2.30 -0.20
N GLY A 322 20.46 2.29 0.41
CA GLY A 322 20.79 3.16 1.53
C GLY A 322 20.76 4.65 1.17
N THR A 323 21.18 5.02 -0.03
CA THR A 323 21.15 6.42 -0.50
C THR A 323 19.72 6.90 -0.71
N GLY A 324 18.87 6.08 -1.33
CA GLY A 324 17.44 6.37 -1.53
C GLY A 324 16.70 6.53 -0.20
N ALA A 325 16.86 5.56 0.69
CA ALA A 325 16.27 5.56 2.02
C ALA A 325 16.72 6.77 2.85
N ARG A 326 18.03 7.04 2.91
CA ARG A 326 18.58 8.16 3.69
C ARG A 326 17.96 9.49 3.32
N ARG A 327 17.82 9.80 2.03
CA ARG A 327 17.21 11.07 1.58
C ARG A 327 15.79 11.26 2.09
N GLN A 328 15.00 10.19 2.08
CA GLN A 328 13.63 10.22 2.56
C GLN A 328 13.57 10.33 4.09
N ILE A 329 14.46 9.62 4.79
CA ILE A 329 14.56 9.67 6.25
C ILE A 329 15.01 11.06 6.72
N GLU A 330 15.98 11.69 6.05
CA GLU A 330 16.40 13.06 6.33
C GLU A 330 15.25 14.06 6.15
N SER A 331 14.41 13.86 5.14
CA SER A 331 13.20 14.68 4.93
C SER A 331 12.17 14.47 6.04
N LEU A 332 11.97 13.22 6.49
CA LEU A 332 11.03 12.88 7.57
C LEU A 332 11.46 13.45 8.92
N LEU A 333 12.75 13.28 9.27
CA LEU A 333 13.27 13.64 10.59
C LEU A 333 13.71 15.11 10.70
N GLY A 334 13.93 15.81 9.59
CA GLY A 334 14.49 17.16 9.58
C GLY A 334 15.93 17.22 10.09
N THR A 335 16.65 16.10 10.12
CA THR A 335 18.03 15.94 10.60
C THR A 335 18.91 15.35 9.50
N ARG A 336 20.23 15.47 9.64
CA ARG A 336 21.16 14.66 8.86
C ARG A 336 21.10 13.22 9.39
N VAL A 337 21.31 12.24 8.50
CA VAL A 337 21.23 10.82 8.88
C VAL A 337 22.51 10.11 8.50
N TYR A 338 23.09 9.41 9.48
CA TYR A 338 24.07 8.36 9.26
C TYR A 338 23.31 7.03 9.27
N LEU A 339 23.18 6.40 8.11
CA LEU A 339 22.44 5.16 7.94
C LEU A 339 23.42 4.01 7.68
N GLU A 340 23.42 3.02 8.56
CA GLU A 340 24.14 1.77 8.43
C GLU A 340 23.17 0.63 8.11
N LEU A 341 23.45 -0.13 7.06
CA LEU A 341 22.63 -1.24 6.60
C LEU A 341 23.45 -2.51 6.50
N HIS A 342 22.95 -3.61 7.04
CA HIS A 342 23.52 -4.93 6.82
C HIS A 342 22.44 -5.95 6.44
N VAL A 343 22.83 -7.04 5.78
CA VAL A 343 21.90 -8.04 5.26
C VAL A 343 22.12 -9.37 5.97
N ILE A 344 21.06 -9.90 6.55
CA ILE A 344 21.04 -11.17 7.30
C ILE A 344 20.16 -12.18 6.56
N VAL A 345 20.60 -13.43 6.46
CA VAL A 345 19.78 -14.53 5.99
C VAL A 345 19.10 -15.19 7.17
N GLU A 346 17.77 -15.16 7.14
CA GLU A 346 16.90 -15.86 8.10
C GLU A 346 15.98 -16.78 7.31
N SER A 347 16.31 -18.06 7.27
CA SER A 347 15.63 -19.04 6.43
C SER A 347 14.15 -19.18 6.79
N ASN A 348 13.27 -19.10 5.80
CA ASN A 348 11.81 -19.26 5.96
C ASN A 348 11.19 -18.33 7.03
N TRP A 349 11.75 -17.15 7.24
CA TRP A 349 11.25 -16.23 8.27
C TRP A 349 9.75 -15.90 8.16
N ARG A 350 9.18 -15.91 6.94
CA ARG A 350 7.74 -15.67 6.72
C ARG A 350 6.85 -16.76 7.32
N GLU A 351 7.38 -17.97 7.52
CA GLU A 351 6.70 -19.11 8.17
C GLU A 351 7.00 -19.17 9.68
N SER A 352 7.97 -18.40 10.18
CA SER A 352 8.29 -18.36 11.61
C SER A 352 7.35 -17.41 12.35
N LYS A 353 6.44 -17.96 13.15
CA LYS A 353 5.49 -17.18 13.96
C LYS A 353 6.22 -16.18 14.87
N SER A 354 7.25 -16.63 15.59
CA SER A 354 8.01 -15.81 16.52
C SER A 354 8.74 -14.65 15.83
N PHE A 355 9.33 -14.91 14.64
CA PHE A 355 9.99 -13.87 13.87
C PHE A 355 8.98 -12.87 13.33
N VAL A 356 7.86 -13.32 12.74
CA VAL A 356 6.81 -12.44 12.22
C VAL A 356 6.21 -11.57 13.33
N GLU A 357 6.00 -12.10 14.53
CA GLU A 357 5.56 -11.33 15.70
C GLU A 357 6.61 -10.29 16.15
N SER A 358 7.91 -10.60 16.02
CA SER A 358 8.98 -9.67 16.36
C SER A 358 9.08 -8.47 15.41
N LEU A 359 8.53 -8.57 14.20
CA LEU A 359 8.46 -7.47 13.24
C LEU A 359 7.37 -6.45 13.59
N ASP A 360 6.48 -6.77 14.54
CA ASP A 360 5.48 -5.81 15.02
C ASP A 360 6.14 -4.68 15.79
N TRP A 361 5.98 -3.47 15.29
CA TRP A 361 6.51 -2.28 15.93
C TRP A 361 5.90 -2.03 17.32
N ARG A 362 4.67 -2.50 17.58
CA ARG A 362 4.02 -2.40 18.89
C ARG A 362 4.75 -3.27 19.91
N ASN A 363 5.02 -4.53 19.55
CA ASN A 363 5.81 -5.44 20.38
C ASN A 363 7.25 -4.95 20.57
N GLN A 364 7.83 -4.29 19.56
CA GLN A 364 9.16 -3.69 19.67
C GLN A 364 9.18 -2.53 20.65
N LEU A 365 8.16 -1.68 20.67
CA LEU A 365 8.05 -0.59 21.65
C LEU A 365 7.88 -1.10 23.07
N GLU A 366 7.07 -2.13 23.30
CA GLU A 366 6.88 -2.76 24.61
C GLU A 366 8.20 -3.32 25.16
N ARG A 367 8.97 -4.00 24.33
CA ARG A 367 10.32 -4.50 24.71
C ARG A 367 11.27 -3.36 25.07
N LEU A 368 11.29 -2.30 24.27
CA LEU A 368 12.14 -1.12 24.55
C LEU A 368 11.73 -0.39 25.84
N ALA A 369 10.43 -0.36 26.16
CA ALA A 369 9.93 0.21 27.41
C ALA A 369 10.31 -0.67 28.62
N GLY A 370 10.23 -2.00 28.48
CA GLY A 370 10.64 -2.97 29.52
C GLY A 370 12.14 -2.91 29.83
N ASP A 371 12.98 -2.78 28.82
CA ASP A 371 14.44 -2.67 28.96
C ASP A 371 14.89 -1.35 29.66
N ARG A 372 14.12 -0.28 29.52
CA ARG A 372 14.38 0.98 30.25
C ARG A 372 14.02 0.90 31.73
N GLY A 373 12.90 0.23 32.07
CA GLY A 373 12.47 0.04 33.45
C GLY A 373 13.33 -0.95 34.25
N SER A 374 14.19 -1.75 33.62
CA SER A 374 15.13 -2.67 34.28
C SER A 374 16.53 -2.07 34.50
N LYS A 375 16.77 -0.83 34.04
CA LYS A 375 18.05 -0.11 34.19
C LYS A 375 17.98 1.09 35.13
N GLU A 376 16.82 1.37 35.71
CA GLU A 376 16.59 2.26 36.85
C GLU A 376 16.43 1.44 38.12
#